data_46a2529be0cc4111bfe88c92d28d404a
#
_entry.id   46a2529be0cc4111bfe88c92d28d404a
#
_cell.length_a   1.000
_cell.length_b   1.000
_cell.length_c   1.000
_cell.angle_alpha   90.00
_cell.angle_beta   90.00
_cell.angle_gamma   90.00
#
_symmetry.space_group_name_H-M   'P 1'
#
loop_
_entity.id
_entity.type
_entity.pdbx_description
1 polymer ?
#
loop_
_entity_poly.entity_id
_entity_poly.type
_entity_poly.pdbx_seq_one_letter_code
_entity_poly.pdbx_strand_id
1 'polypeptide(L)'
;MAARLTILASGSAGNSALVECDGERWLIDLGLEPKELDARLATVGAEWSQIRGVLVTHRHSDHWTPKSLSRCWTSRVPVFCHRDHAAAFRLGCPDFRDLEQARLFRPFVGERSIVMSENWMCRPFRVRHDGGATFGFRFESPQSAFAYAADLGCWDRGLLERLVDVELLALEFNHDPELLRQSPRPPWLVRRILGDEGHLSNAQACELVGEVLKESSADRLRQLVLLHISRECNSGDLAAETARTALTQFGSVANVFAAEQQEPSPWFVIGEALADAGVAPMAPLVQATLF
;
A
#
# COMPACT_ATOMS: atom_id res chain seq x y z
N MET A 1 -3.74 -6.42 -21.21
CA MET A 1 -2.71 -6.07 -20.20
C MET A 1 -3.43 -5.57 -18.96
N ALA A 2 -3.90 -6.48 -18.14
CA ALA A 2 -4.66 -6.14 -16.95
C ALA A 2 -3.77 -6.28 -15.71
N ALA A 3 -3.88 -5.34 -14.78
CA ALA A 3 -3.40 -5.50 -13.43
C ALA A 3 -4.54 -5.33 -12.43
N ARG A 4 -4.36 -5.88 -11.24
CA ARG A 4 -5.27 -5.66 -10.13
C ARG A 4 -4.53 -5.65 -8.81
N LEU A 5 -5.07 -4.90 -7.87
CA LEU A 5 -4.57 -4.75 -6.51
C LEU A 5 -5.65 -5.14 -5.52
N THR A 6 -5.29 -5.81 -4.43
CA THR A 6 -6.10 -5.93 -3.22
C THR A 6 -5.24 -5.68 -2.00
N ILE A 7 -5.77 -4.95 -1.04
CA ILE A 7 -5.12 -4.72 0.24
C ILE A 7 -5.52 -5.85 1.19
N LEU A 8 -4.56 -6.66 1.61
CA LEU A 8 -4.82 -7.77 2.53
C LEU A 8 -4.96 -7.28 3.97
N ALA A 9 -4.19 -6.27 4.34
CA ALA A 9 -4.27 -5.56 5.62
C ALA A 9 -3.58 -4.21 5.50
N SER A 10 -4.06 -3.20 6.23
CA SER A 10 -3.42 -1.89 6.27
C SER A 10 -3.55 -1.23 7.63
N GLY A 11 -2.42 -0.86 8.24
CA GLY A 11 -2.34 -0.19 9.54
C GLY A 11 -1.20 -0.72 10.42
N SER A 12 -1.01 -0.13 11.59
CA SER A 12 0.13 -0.37 12.49
C SER A 12 0.19 -1.78 13.13
N ALA A 13 -0.80 -2.64 12.90
CA ALA A 13 -0.77 -4.04 13.34
C ALA A 13 -0.32 -5.01 12.24
N GLY A 14 -0.01 -4.52 11.05
CA GLY A 14 0.54 -5.28 9.94
C GLY A 14 -0.01 -4.82 8.60
N ASN A 15 0.89 -4.68 7.63
CA ASN A 15 0.59 -4.26 6.27
C ASN A 15 0.92 -5.38 5.30
N SER A 16 0.03 -5.65 4.37
CA SER A 16 0.27 -6.51 3.22
C SER A 16 -0.73 -6.22 2.12
N ALA A 17 -0.27 -6.26 0.87
CA ALA A 17 -1.13 -6.16 -0.29
C ALA A 17 -0.73 -7.21 -1.34
N LEU A 18 -1.68 -7.59 -2.20
CA LEU A 18 -1.46 -8.50 -3.31
C LEU A 18 -1.69 -7.77 -4.62
N VAL A 19 -0.68 -7.80 -5.46
CA VAL A 19 -0.69 -7.27 -6.83
C VAL A 19 -0.71 -8.44 -7.80
N GLU A 20 -1.55 -8.36 -8.82
CA GLU A 20 -1.52 -9.27 -9.95
C GLU A 20 -1.32 -8.47 -11.23
N CYS A 21 -0.30 -8.84 -12.02
CA CYS A 21 0.04 -8.24 -13.31
C CYS A 21 0.11 -9.34 -14.37
N ASP A 22 -0.78 -9.33 -15.38
CA ASP A 22 -0.88 -10.38 -16.42
C ASP A 22 -0.96 -11.81 -15.84
N GLY A 23 -1.62 -11.97 -14.68
CA GLY A 23 -1.74 -13.26 -13.97
C GLY A 23 -0.57 -13.60 -13.04
N GLU A 24 0.53 -12.86 -13.06
CA GLU A 24 1.67 -13.03 -12.14
C GLU A 24 1.41 -12.28 -10.82
N ARG A 25 1.49 -12.98 -9.69
CA ARG A 25 1.11 -12.47 -8.36
C ARG A 25 2.31 -12.10 -7.52
N TRP A 26 2.24 -10.93 -6.89
CA TRP A 26 3.29 -10.37 -6.05
C TRP A 26 2.71 -9.82 -4.75
N LEU A 27 3.42 -10.03 -3.65
CA LEU A 27 3.08 -9.39 -2.39
C LEU A 27 3.82 -8.05 -2.25
N ILE A 28 3.17 -7.08 -1.63
CA ILE A 28 3.80 -5.90 -1.05
C ILE A 28 3.70 -6.07 0.47
N ASP A 29 4.84 -6.11 1.13
CA ASP A 29 5.00 -6.31 2.57
C ASP A 29 4.49 -7.65 3.14
N LEU A 30 5.01 -7.98 4.31
CA LEU A 30 4.82 -9.24 5.05
C LEU A 30 4.54 -8.95 6.53
N GLY A 31 3.78 -7.89 6.84
CA GLY A 31 3.54 -7.43 8.21
C GLY A 31 2.59 -8.31 9.02
N LEU A 32 2.00 -9.34 8.41
CA LEU A 32 1.11 -10.29 9.05
C LEU A 32 1.85 -11.57 9.47
N GLU A 33 1.42 -12.21 10.54
CA GLU A 33 1.87 -13.56 10.88
C GLU A 33 1.48 -14.55 9.77
N PRO A 34 2.28 -15.62 9.50
CA PRO A 34 2.06 -16.52 8.37
C PRO A 34 0.65 -17.11 8.26
N LYS A 35 0.06 -17.52 9.40
CA LYS A 35 -1.30 -18.09 9.41
C LYS A 35 -2.37 -17.07 9.01
N GLU A 36 -2.19 -15.83 9.45
CA GLU A 36 -3.10 -14.75 9.10
C GLU A 36 -2.95 -14.39 7.61
N LEU A 37 -1.71 -14.30 7.12
CA LEU A 37 -1.45 -14.04 5.71
C LEU A 37 -1.99 -15.17 4.82
N ASP A 38 -1.82 -16.44 5.20
CA ASP A 38 -2.38 -17.60 4.50
C ASP A 38 -3.92 -17.49 4.42
N ALA A 39 -4.58 -17.15 5.53
CA ALA A 39 -6.03 -16.97 5.57
C ALA A 39 -6.50 -15.84 4.63
N ARG A 40 -5.81 -14.68 4.66
CA ARG A 40 -6.13 -13.53 3.81
C ARG A 40 -5.89 -13.81 2.33
N LEU A 41 -4.82 -14.50 1.97
CA LEU A 41 -4.57 -14.95 0.62
C LEU A 41 -5.71 -15.87 0.13
N ALA A 42 -6.14 -16.82 0.96
CA ALA A 42 -7.24 -17.74 0.61
C ALA A 42 -8.56 -17.00 0.34
N THR A 43 -8.89 -15.95 1.12
CA THR A 43 -10.12 -15.17 0.89
C THR A 43 -10.14 -14.44 -0.45
N VAL A 44 -8.97 -14.09 -0.99
CA VAL A 44 -8.84 -13.43 -2.31
C VAL A 44 -8.50 -14.40 -3.44
N GLY A 45 -8.58 -15.71 -3.18
CA GLY A 45 -8.33 -16.76 -4.16
C GLY A 45 -6.86 -16.91 -4.54
N ALA A 46 -5.95 -16.72 -3.58
CA ALA A 46 -4.51 -16.84 -3.77
C ALA A 46 -3.86 -17.79 -2.76
N GLU A 47 -2.70 -18.32 -3.11
CA GLU A 47 -1.86 -19.15 -2.26
C GLU A 47 -0.37 -18.91 -2.55
N TRP A 48 0.50 -19.29 -1.63
CA TRP A 48 1.95 -19.07 -1.73
C TRP A 48 2.59 -19.66 -2.99
N SER A 49 2.09 -20.78 -3.50
CA SER A 49 2.58 -21.42 -4.72
C SER A 49 2.43 -20.53 -5.96
N GLN A 50 1.54 -19.53 -5.89
CA GLN A 50 1.27 -18.60 -6.98
C GLN A 50 2.05 -17.28 -6.84
N ILE A 51 2.77 -17.07 -5.70
CA ILE A 51 3.49 -15.83 -5.45
C ILE A 51 4.87 -15.87 -6.13
N ARG A 52 5.11 -14.92 -7.01
CA ARG A 52 6.36 -14.77 -7.77
C ARG A 52 7.45 -14.03 -7.01
N GLY A 53 7.06 -13.17 -6.08
CA GLY A 53 7.97 -12.42 -5.27
C GLY A 53 7.28 -11.52 -4.25
N VAL A 54 8.06 -11.00 -3.33
CA VAL A 54 7.62 -10.05 -2.32
C VAL A 54 8.43 -8.77 -2.47
N LEU A 55 7.75 -7.64 -2.50
CA LEU A 55 8.32 -6.29 -2.45
C LEU A 55 8.21 -5.79 -1.01
N VAL A 56 9.31 -5.47 -0.34
CA VAL A 56 9.28 -4.94 1.03
C VAL A 56 9.58 -3.45 0.99
N THR A 57 8.67 -2.64 1.52
CA THR A 57 8.76 -1.17 1.54
C THR A 57 9.88 -0.70 2.45
N HIS A 58 9.93 -1.20 3.68
CA HIS A 58 10.93 -0.85 4.69
C HIS A 58 11.01 -1.86 5.85
N ARG A 59 11.78 -1.54 6.88
CA ARG A 59 12.18 -2.48 7.94
C ARG A 59 11.32 -2.45 9.21
N HIS A 60 10.25 -1.67 9.32
CA HIS A 60 9.39 -1.68 10.51
C HIS A 60 8.66 -3.01 10.64
N SER A 61 8.38 -3.41 11.88
CA SER A 61 7.81 -4.72 12.22
C SER A 61 6.39 -4.96 11.74
N ASP A 62 5.67 -3.92 11.38
CA ASP A 62 4.35 -3.97 10.76
C ASP A 62 4.40 -4.11 9.22
N HIS A 63 5.61 -4.16 8.63
CA HIS A 63 5.84 -4.43 7.19
C HIS A 63 6.53 -5.76 6.94
N TRP A 64 7.06 -6.40 7.96
CA TRP A 64 7.56 -7.77 7.90
C TRP A 64 7.62 -8.39 9.29
N THR A 65 7.43 -9.71 9.37
CA THR A 65 7.70 -10.47 10.59
C THR A 65 8.81 -11.50 10.33
N PRO A 66 9.56 -11.90 11.35
CA PRO A 66 10.58 -12.95 11.19
C PRO A 66 10.00 -14.23 10.58
N LYS A 67 8.83 -14.65 11.04
CA LYS A 67 8.17 -15.87 10.56
C LYS A 67 7.67 -15.76 9.13
N SER A 68 7.14 -14.59 8.73
CA SER A 68 6.67 -14.37 7.36
C SER A 68 7.83 -14.27 6.38
N LEU A 69 8.97 -13.71 6.82
CA LEU A 69 10.19 -13.75 6.03
C LEU A 69 10.77 -15.18 5.92
N SER A 70 10.76 -15.97 7.01
CA SER A 70 11.10 -17.39 6.98
C SER A 70 10.18 -18.19 6.06
N ARG A 71 8.89 -17.82 5.96
CA ARG A 71 7.94 -18.41 5.02
C ARG A 71 8.39 -18.24 3.56
N CYS A 72 8.99 -17.10 3.21
CA CYS A 72 9.56 -16.90 1.87
C CYS A 72 10.66 -17.91 1.55
N TRP A 73 11.52 -18.26 2.55
CA TRP A 73 12.51 -19.32 2.41
C TRP A 73 11.86 -20.67 2.12
N THR A 74 10.93 -21.10 2.97
CA THR A 74 10.28 -22.42 2.84
C THR A 74 9.43 -22.55 1.59
N SER A 75 8.84 -21.45 1.11
CA SER A 75 8.03 -21.40 -0.12
C SER A 75 8.85 -21.08 -1.38
N ARG A 76 10.15 -20.87 -1.25
CA ARG A 76 11.06 -20.52 -2.36
C ARG A 76 10.67 -19.23 -3.09
N VAL A 77 10.06 -18.28 -2.39
CA VAL A 77 9.61 -17.00 -2.93
C VAL A 77 10.71 -15.94 -2.76
N PRO A 78 11.16 -15.28 -3.82
CA PRO A 78 12.18 -14.23 -3.73
C PRO A 78 11.64 -12.97 -3.05
N VAL A 79 12.51 -12.33 -2.25
CA VAL A 79 12.22 -11.08 -1.52
C VAL A 79 13.04 -9.95 -2.11
N PHE A 80 12.35 -8.94 -2.61
CA PHE A 80 12.93 -7.71 -3.15
C PHE A 80 12.82 -6.61 -2.11
N CYS A 81 13.94 -6.05 -1.70
CA CYS A 81 14.02 -5.04 -0.67
C CYS A 81 15.24 -4.15 -0.90
N HIS A 82 15.25 -2.93 -0.35
CA HIS A 82 16.47 -2.12 -0.42
C HIS A 82 17.60 -2.78 0.37
N ARG A 83 18.81 -2.76 -0.19
CA ARG A 83 19.99 -3.46 0.38
C ARG A 83 20.30 -3.07 1.82
N ASP A 84 19.98 -1.84 2.23
CA ASP A 84 20.28 -1.32 3.57
C ASP A 84 19.47 -2.03 4.67
N HIS A 85 18.40 -2.73 4.31
CA HIS A 85 17.59 -3.50 5.27
C HIS A 85 18.18 -4.89 5.59
N ALA A 86 19.12 -5.39 4.79
CA ALA A 86 19.71 -6.71 4.97
C ALA A 86 20.27 -6.94 6.39
N ALA A 87 20.87 -5.91 7.00
CA ALA A 87 21.38 -6.01 8.37
C ALA A 87 20.28 -6.24 9.41
N ALA A 88 19.14 -5.53 9.28
CA ALA A 88 18.00 -5.70 10.17
C ALA A 88 17.36 -7.08 10.01
N PHE A 89 17.22 -7.57 8.78
CA PHE A 89 16.69 -8.90 8.50
C PHE A 89 17.60 -10.02 9.03
N ARG A 90 18.93 -9.89 8.92
CA ARG A 90 19.88 -10.85 9.50
C ARG A 90 19.79 -10.94 11.02
N LEU A 91 19.51 -9.82 11.69
CA LEU A 91 19.36 -9.77 13.14
C LEU A 91 17.99 -10.33 13.58
N GLY A 92 16.95 -10.05 12.83
CA GLY A 92 15.57 -10.36 13.21
C GLY A 92 15.04 -11.70 12.69
N CYS A 93 15.60 -12.27 11.62
CA CYS A 93 15.12 -13.50 11.00
C CYS A 93 16.21 -14.58 10.98
N PRO A 94 16.02 -15.70 11.67
CA PRO A 94 17.01 -16.80 11.71
C PRO A 94 17.35 -17.34 10.31
N ASP A 95 16.35 -17.48 9.44
CA ASP A 95 16.50 -18.11 8.12
C ASP A 95 16.95 -17.11 7.03
N PHE A 96 17.24 -15.85 7.39
CA PHE A 96 17.61 -14.84 6.39
C PHE A 96 18.90 -15.19 5.63
N ARG A 97 19.86 -15.83 6.32
CA ARG A 97 21.10 -16.29 5.68
C ARG A 97 20.83 -17.35 4.62
N ASP A 98 19.85 -18.21 4.85
CA ASP A 98 19.46 -19.25 3.89
C ASP A 98 18.76 -18.63 2.67
N LEU A 99 17.95 -17.57 2.86
CA LEU A 99 17.41 -16.75 1.77
C LEU A 99 18.53 -16.15 0.90
N GLU A 100 19.59 -15.60 1.53
CA GLU A 100 20.73 -15.04 0.81
C GLU A 100 21.51 -16.12 0.05
N GLN A 101 21.84 -17.25 0.68
CA GLN A 101 22.56 -18.37 0.06
C GLN A 101 21.78 -18.99 -1.11
N ALA A 102 20.47 -19.10 -0.97
CA ALA A 102 19.57 -19.56 -2.04
C ALA A 102 19.33 -18.54 -3.15
N ARG A 103 19.91 -17.34 -3.04
CA ARG A 103 19.68 -16.21 -3.95
C ARG A 103 18.21 -15.80 -4.03
N LEU A 104 17.45 -16.00 -2.97
CA LEU A 104 16.06 -15.56 -2.85
C LEU A 104 15.97 -14.13 -2.31
N PHE A 105 16.95 -13.62 -1.58
CA PHE A 105 17.07 -12.20 -1.29
C PHE A 105 17.60 -11.48 -2.53
N ARG A 106 16.78 -10.59 -3.09
CA ARG A 106 17.03 -9.83 -4.32
C ARG A 106 17.11 -8.33 -4.00
N PRO A 107 18.25 -7.86 -3.48
CA PRO A 107 18.37 -6.46 -3.11
C PRO A 107 18.33 -5.55 -4.32
N PHE A 108 17.59 -4.44 -4.20
CA PHE A 108 17.69 -3.33 -5.15
C PHE A 108 18.45 -2.13 -4.54
N VAL A 109 18.90 -1.24 -5.39
CA VAL A 109 19.59 0.01 -5.04
C VAL A 109 18.96 1.12 -5.86
N GLY A 110 18.59 2.21 -5.20
CA GLY A 110 17.88 3.31 -5.85
C GLY A 110 16.54 2.88 -6.43
N GLU A 111 16.18 3.46 -7.57
CA GLU A 111 14.89 3.26 -8.24
C GLU A 111 14.96 2.25 -9.41
N ARG A 112 15.83 1.26 -9.30
CA ARG A 112 15.97 0.26 -10.35
C ARG A 112 14.68 -0.54 -10.52
N SER A 113 14.18 -0.59 -11.77
CA SER A 113 12.95 -1.30 -12.11
C SER A 113 13.04 -2.82 -11.90
N ILE A 114 11.96 -3.39 -11.45
CA ILE A 114 11.75 -4.83 -11.24
C ILE A 114 10.71 -5.31 -12.25
N VAL A 115 11.03 -6.37 -13.01
CA VAL A 115 10.09 -6.98 -13.97
C VAL A 115 9.04 -7.75 -13.20
N MET A 116 7.77 -7.38 -13.37
CA MET A 116 6.63 -8.03 -12.71
C MET A 116 5.99 -9.11 -13.61
N SER A 117 5.86 -8.82 -14.87
CA SER A 117 5.37 -9.71 -15.93
C SER A 117 5.94 -9.31 -17.28
N GLU A 118 5.44 -9.86 -18.39
CA GLU A 118 5.86 -9.48 -19.74
C GLU A 118 5.61 -7.99 -20.03
N ASN A 119 4.50 -7.43 -19.55
CA ASN A 119 4.10 -6.06 -19.87
C ASN A 119 4.20 -5.09 -18.70
N TRP A 120 4.47 -5.56 -17.48
CA TRP A 120 4.45 -4.71 -16.29
C TRP A 120 5.81 -4.63 -15.61
N MET A 121 6.17 -3.41 -15.25
CA MET A 121 7.36 -3.08 -14.47
C MET A 121 6.95 -2.44 -13.14
N CYS A 122 7.66 -2.75 -12.07
CA CYS A 122 7.60 -2.03 -10.80
C CYS A 122 8.81 -1.11 -10.69
N ARG A 123 8.57 0.17 -10.41
CA ARG A 123 9.61 1.17 -10.10
C ARG A 123 9.50 1.55 -8.63
N PRO A 124 10.45 1.11 -7.79
CA PRO A 124 10.57 1.65 -6.44
C PRO A 124 10.86 3.14 -6.49
N PHE A 125 10.25 3.93 -5.63
CA PHE A 125 10.60 5.34 -5.42
C PHE A 125 10.76 5.62 -3.93
N ARG A 126 11.70 6.51 -3.60
CA ARG A 126 11.99 6.80 -2.21
C ARG A 126 10.92 7.69 -1.60
N VAL A 127 10.56 7.40 -0.34
CA VAL A 127 9.68 8.24 0.49
C VAL A 127 10.39 8.61 1.79
N ARG A 128 9.93 9.68 2.45
CA ARG A 128 10.48 10.12 3.74
C ARG A 128 9.73 9.43 4.88
N HIS A 129 10.46 8.58 5.60
CA HIS A 129 9.94 7.90 6.79
C HIS A 129 11.11 7.39 7.65
N ASP A 130 10.91 7.28 8.96
CA ASP A 130 11.94 6.87 9.92
C ASP A 130 12.26 5.36 9.91
N GLY A 131 11.62 4.60 9.03
CA GLY A 131 11.95 3.21 8.71
C GLY A 131 13.28 3.00 8.00
N GLY A 132 14.08 4.04 7.81
CA GLY A 132 15.33 4.03 7.07
C GLY A 132 15.13 4.26 5.58
N ALA A 133 15.64 3.37 4.72
CA ALA A 133 15.43 3.47 3.28
C ALA A 133 14.03 3.00 2.90
N THR A 134 13.01 3.85 3.07
CA THR A 134 11.59 3.54 2.80
C THR A 134 11.21 3.83 1.36
N PHE A 135 10.41 2.94 0.76
CA PHE A 135 10.01 3.00 -0.63
C PHE A 135 8.50 2.81 -0.82
N GLY A 136 7.94 3.60 -1.74
CA GLY A 136 6.71 3.27 -2.43
C GLY A 136 7.02 2.56 -3.75
N PHE A 137 5.98 2.10 -4.44
CA PHE A 137 6.09 1.35 -5.69
C PHE A 137 5.13 1.91 -6.73
N ARG A 138 5.67 2.27 -7.91
CA ARG A 138 4.89 2.56 -9.10
C ARG A 138 4.93 1.37 -10.02
N PHE A 139 3.77 0.89 -10.42
CA PHE A 139 3.60 -0.19 -11.38
C PHE A 139 3.12 0.41 -12.69
N GLU A 140 3.75 0.05 -13.78
CA GLU A 140 3.45 0.64 -15.07
C GLU A 140 3.56 -0.37 -16.21
N SER A 141 2.68 -0.20 -17.18
CA SER A 141 2.67 -0.81 -18.50
C SER A 141 2.64 0.28 -19.57
N PRO A 142 2.69 -0.03 -20.88
CA PRO A 142 2.63 1.00 -21.91
C PRO A 142 1.37 1.90 -21.89
N GLN A 143 0.26 1.44 -21.31
CA GLN A 143 -1.02 2.18 -21.31
C GLN A 143 -1.54 2.53 -19.92
N SER A 144 -1.08 1.84 -18.87
CA SER A 144 -1.67 1.89 -17.54
C SER A 144 -0.62 2.00 -16.47
N ALA A 145 -0.94 2.71 -15.38
CA ALA A 145 -0.10 2.79 -14.21
C ALA A 145 -0.92 2.86 -12.92
N PHE A 146 -0.36 2.35 -11.83
CA PHE A 146 -0.87 2.56 -10.48
C PHE A 146 0.29 2.71 -9.49
N ALA A 147 0.02 3.29 -8.32
CA ALA A 147 1.02 3.49 -7.30
C ALA A 147 0.54 3.05 -5.91
N TYR A 148 1.50 2.57 -5.12
CA TYR A 148 1.34 2.20 -3.72
C TYR A 148 2.36 2.96 -2.88
N ALA A 149 1.90 3.77 -1.93
CA ALA A 149 2.72 4.58 -1.06
C ALA A 149 2.12 4.63 0.35
N ALA A 150 2.68 3.84 1.24
CA ALA A 150 2.38 3.84 2.67
C ALA A 150 3.59 4.37 3.44
N ASP A 151 3.35 4.84 4.67
CA ASP A 151 4.38 5.36 5.57
C ASP A 151 5.21 6.51 4.97
N LEU A 152 4.55 7.64 4.87
CA LEU A 152 5.13 8.89 4.36
C LEU A 152 4.99 9.99 5.41
N GLY A 153 6.08 10.61 5.83
CA GLY A 153 6.03 11.77 6.75
C GLY A 153 5.69 13.09 6.05
N CYS A 154 6.12 13.26 4.82
CA CYS A 154 5.82 14.41 3.99
C CYS A 154 6.00 14.08 2.50
N TRP A 155 5.55 15.00 1.65
CA TRP A 155 5.72 14.89 0.20
C TRP A 155 6.47 16.11 -0.37
N ASP A 156 7.05 15.90 -1.53
CA ASP A 156 7.76 16.93 -2.30
C ASP A 156 7.49 16.75 -3.79
N ARG A 157 8.07 17.62 -4.60
CA ARG A 157 7.93 17.56 -6.06
C ARG A 157 8.40 16.22 -6.65
N GLY A 158 9.48 15.66 -6.12
CA GLY A 158 10.02 14.38 -6.59
C GLY A 158 9.05 13.23 -6.35
N LEU A 159 8.35 13.19 -5.21
CA LEU A 159 7.30 12.22 -4.95
C LEU A 159 6.09 12.45 -5.87
N LEU A 160 5.63 13.70 -6.02
CA LEU A 160 4.50 14.03 -6.90
C LEU A 160 4.72 13.47 -8.32
N GLU A 161 5.90 13.66 -8.91
CA GLU A 161 6.24 13.16 -10.24
C GLU A 161 6.14 11.63 -10.39
N ARG A 162 6.23 10.89 -9.28
CA ARG A 162 6.05 9.43 -9.27
C ARG A 162 4.58 9.00 -9.22
N LEU A 163 3.70 9.90 -8.83
CA LEU A 163 2.27 9.62 -8.60
C LEU A 163 1.35 10.17 -9.69
N VAL A 164 1.83 11.05 -10.58
CA VAL A 164 1.04 11.56 -11.71
C VAL A 164 0.71 10.47 -12.73
N ASP A 165 -0.41 10.65 -13.44
CA ASP A 165 -0.92 9.76 -14.49
C ASP A 165 -1.12 8.29 -14.06
N VAL A 166 -1.53 8.06 -12.81
CA VAL A 166 -1.94 6.74 -12.32
C VAL A 166 -3.46 6.59 -12.38
N GLU A 167 -3.93 5.37 -12.67
CA GLU A 167 -5.36 5.03 -12.64
C GLU A 167 -5.84 4.68 -11.23
N LEU A 168 -4.94 4.13 -10.41
CA LEU A 168 -5.17 3.86 -9.01
C LEU A 168 -4.00 4.42 -8.19
N LEU A 169 -4.34 5.14 -7.12
CA LEU A 169 -3.41 5.60 -6.11
C LEU A 169 -3.79 5.00 -4.76
N ALA A 170 -2.96 4.10 -4.24
CA ALA A 170 -3.03 3.61 -2.88
C ALA A 170 -2.06 4.44 -2.03
N LEU A 171 -2.61 5.32 -1.17
CA LEU A 171 -1.87 6.36 -0.46
C LEU A 171 -2.19 6.37 1.02
N GLU A 172 -1.22 6.69 1.86
CA GLU A 172 -1.42 6.89 3.29
C GLU A 172 -2.38 8.05 3.60
N PHE A 173 -3.34 7.77 4.51
CA PHE A 173 -4.24 8.73 5.16
C PHE A 173 -4.23 8.42 6.66
N ASN A 174 -3.11 8.70 7.35
CA ASN A 174 -2.87 8.13 8.67
C ASN A 174 -3.73 8.76 9.75
N HIS A 175 -3.75 10.07 9.89
CA HIS A 175 -4.37 10.71 11.04
C HIS A 175 -5.10 12.01 10.69
N ASP A 176 -6.11 12.30 11.48
CA ASP A 176 -6.63 13.66 11.61
C ASP A 176 -5.71 14.45 12.55
N PRO A 177 -5.21 15.64 12.15
CA PRO A 177 -4.25 16.39 12.96
C PRO A 177 -4.81 16.84 14.31
N GLU A 178 -6.12 17.11 14.40
CA GLU A 178 -6.75 17.58 15.63
C GLU A 178 -6.94 16.40 16.60
N LEU A 179 -7.44 15.26 16.12
CA LEU A 179 -7.56 14.05 16.93
C LEU A 179 -6.20 13.60 17.45
N LEU A 180 -5.14 13.72 16.65
CA LEU A 180 -3.79 13.38 17.08
C LEU A 180 -3.28 14.30 18.19
N ARG A 181 -3.50 15.63 18.08
CA ARG A 181 -3.09 16.58 19.11
C ARG A 181 -3.84 16.39 20.44
N GLN A 182 -5.10 15.97 20.37
CA GLN A 182 -5.95 15.70 21.53
C GLN A 182 -5.77 14.29 22.10
N SER A 183 -5.03 13.42 21.42
CA SER A 183 -4.84 12.04 21.85
C SER A 183 -4.05 11.94 23.16
N PRO A 184 -4.22 10.86 23.94
CA PRO A 184 -3.45 10.63 25.16
C PRO A 184 -2.00 10.21 24.91
N ARG A 185 -1.53 10.27 23.68
CA ARG A 185 -0.17 9.88 23.30
C ARG A 185 0.88 10.81 23.92
N PRO A 186 2.04 10.27 24.30
CA PRO A 186 3.13 11.10 24.79
C PRO A 186 3.53 12.19 23.78
N PRO A 187 3.87 13.42 24.22
CA PRO A 187 4.21 14.52 23.32
C PRO A 187 5.34 14.23 22.33
N TRP A 188 6.30 13.37 22.69
CA TRP A 188 7.37 12.96 21.79
C TRP A 188 6.84 12.11 20.62
N LEU A 189 5.84 11.25 20.88
CA LEU A 189 5.22 10.42 19.83
C LEU A 189 4.36 11.27 18.90
N VAL A 190 3.57 12.20 19.44
CA VAL A 190 2.80 13.16 18.63
C VAL A 190 3.74 13.95 17.71
N ARG A 191 4.86 14.48 18.24
CA ARG A 191 5.85 15.20 17.43
C ARG A 191 6.50 14.31 16.36
N ARG A 192 6.80 13.04 16.68
CA ARG A 192 7.32 12.07 15.71
C ARG A 192 6.33 11.85 14.56
N ILE A 193 5.05 11.62 14.87
CA ILE A 193 4.00 11.37 13.87
C ILE A 193 3.80 12.58 12.97
N LEU A 194 3.78 13.79 13.53
CA LEU A 194 3.61 15.05 12.79
C LEU A 194 4.86 15.51 12.03
N GLY A 195 6.01 14.89 12.26
CA GLY A 195 7.27 15.27 11.62
C GLY A 195 7.41 14.78 10.19
N ASP A 196 8.37 15.34 9.45
CA ASP A 196 8.65 15.02 8.03
C ASP A 196 9.04 13.55 7.77
N GLU A 197 9.39 12.80 8.79
CA GLU A 197 9.68 11.37 8.74
C GLU A 197 8.61 10.54 9.48
N GLY A 198 7.48 11.16 9.87
CA GLY A 198 6.36 10.51 10.53
C GLY A 198 5.37 9.90 9.54
N HIS A 199 4.11 10.41 9.58
CA HIS A 199 3.01 9.92 8.74
C HIS A 199 2.20 11.08 8.17
N LEU A 200 1.67 10.93 6.96
CA LEU A 200 0.78 11.92 6.36
C LEU A 200 -0.54 12.03 7.14
N SER A 201 -0.90 13.27 7.48
CA SER A 201 -2.27 13.57 7.88
C SER A 201 -3.24 13.50 6.69
N ASN A 202 -4.53 13.37 6.98
CA ASN A 202 -5.57 13.45 5.96
C ASN A 202 -5.46 14.72 5.12
N ALA A 203 -5.14 15.87 5.74
CA ALA A 203 -4.98 17.14 5.04
C ALA A 203 -3.80 17.13 4.06
N GLN A 204 -2.62 16.68 4.49
CA GLN A 204 -1.44 16.58 3.63
C GLN A 204 -1.64 15.57 2.48
N ALA A 205 -2.30 14.45 2.75
CA ALA A 205 -2.66 13.49 1.71
C ALA A 205 -3.61 14.09 0.68
N CYS A 206 -4.61 14.86 1.11
CA CYS A 206 -5.51 15.58 0.21
C CYS A 206 -4.80 16.66 -0.63
N GLU A 207 -3.83 17.38 -0.05
CA GLU A 207 -2.99 18.32 -0.79
C GLU A 207 -2.22 17.60 -1.91
N LEU A 208 -1.56 16.48 -1.58
CA LEU A 208 -0.83 15.67 -2.56
C LEU A 208 -1.76 15.14 -3.66
N VAL A 209 -2.93 14.59 -3.29
CA VAL A 209 -3.94 14.13 -4.27
C VAL A 209 -4.39 15.28 -5.17
N GLY A 210 -4.60 16.47 -4.63
CA GLY A 210 -4.96 17.66 -5.41
C GLY A 210 -3.89 18.03 -6.45
N GLU A 211 -2.60 17.98 -6.07
CA GLU A 211 -1.50 18.24 -6.99
C GLU A 211 -1.38 17.11 -8.05
N VAL A 212 -1.57 15.85 -7.66
CA VAL A 212 -1.63 14.73 -8.61
C VAL A 212 -2.74 14.96 -9.65
N LEU A 213 -3.93 15.36 -9.23
CA LEU A 213 -5.03 15.62 -10.16
C LEU A 213 -4.77 16.78 -11.11
N LYS A 214 -4.13 17.86 -10.64
CA LYS A 214 -3.77 19.02 -11.48
C LYS A 214 -2.77 18.68 -12.58
N GLU A 215 -1.84 17.78 -12.29
CA GLU A 215 -0.73 17.44 -13.19
C GLU A 215 -0.98 16.19 -14.03
N SER A 216 -1.97 15.38 -13.66
CA SER A 216 -2.37 14.20 -14.41
C SER A 216 -3.29 14.57 -15.58
N SER A 217 -3.32 13.70 -16.58
CA SER A 217 -4.32 13.73 -17.63
C SER A 217 -5.73 13.67 -17.04
N ALA A 218 -6.68 14.37 -17.66
CA ALA A 218 -8.07 14.42 -17.18
C ALA A 218 -8.63 12.99 -16.97
N ASP A 219 -9.34 12.80 -15.86
CA ASP A 219 -10.01 11.55 -15.48
C ASP A 219 -9.08 10.32 -15.40
N ARG A 220 -7.76 10.55 -15.31
CA ARG A 220 -6.80 9.45 -15.22
C ARG A 220 -6.90 8.72 -13.89
N LEU A 221 -6.99 9.43 -12.78
CA LEU A 221 -7.22 8.83 -11.46
C LEU A 221 -8.67 8.37 -11.34
N ARG A 222 -8.88 7.06 -11.23
CA ARG A 222 -10.19 6.41 -11.12
C ARG A 222 -10.46 5.85 -9.74
N GLN A 223 -9.40 5.52 -9.00
CA GLN A 223 -9.50 4.88 -7.69
C GLN A 223 -8.46 5.46 -6.73
N LEU A 224 -8.90 5.88 -5.56
CA LEU A 224 -8.07 6.32 -4.44
C LEU A 224 -8.29 5.36 -3.27
N VAL A 225 -7.27 4.59 -2.92
CA VAL A 225 -7.29 3.63 -1.81
C VAL A 225 -6.52 4.22 -0.64
N LEU A 226 -7.20 4.44 0.47
CA LEU A 226 -6.64 5.06 1.67
C LEU A 226 -5.97 3.99 2.52
N LEU A 227 -4.70 4.17 2.82
CA LEU A 227 -3.86 3.21 3.53
C LEU A 227 -3.49 3.71 4.92
N HIS A 228 -3.06 2.78 5.76
CA HIS A 228 -2.40 3.01 7.06
C HIS A 228 -3.15 3.94 8.00
N ILE A 229 -4.48 3.79 8.05
CA ILE A 229 -5.40 4.63 8.84
C ILE A 229 -5.23 4.33 10.33
N SER A 230 -4.93 5.36 11.13
CA SER A 230 -4.79 5.24 12.58
C SER A 230 -6.11 4.90 13.25
N ARG A 231 -6.14 3.87 14.08
CA ARG A 231 -7.33 3.47 14.84
C ARG A 231 -7.69 4.44 15.96
N GLU A 232 -6.73 5.21 16.47
CA GLU A 232 -6.91 6.11 17.61
C GLU A 232 -7.12 7.55 17.18
N CYS A 233 -6.49 7.96 16.09
CA CYS A 233 -6.47 9.36 15.65
C CYS A 233 -7.09 9.55 14.26
N ASN A 234 -7.88 8.57 13.80
CA ASN A 234 -8.62 8.61 12.54
C ASN A 234 -9.73 7.55 12.53
N SER A 235 -10.51 7.52 11.46
CA SER A 235 -11.38 6.41 11.09
C SER A 235 -11.45 6.29 9.56
N GLY A 236 -11.85 5.12 9.06
CA GLY A 236 -12.06 4.92 7.63
C GLY A 236 -13.09 5.89 7.05
N ASP A 237 -14.18 6.16 7.79
CA ASP A 237 -15.23 7.09 7.37
C ASP A 237 -14.71 8.53 7.29
N LEU A 238 -13.99 9.00 8.33
CA LEU A 238 -13.43 10.35 8.37
C LEU A 238 -12.40 10.57 7.25
N ALA A 239 -11.49 9.61 7.07
CA ALA A 239 -10.51 9.67 6.00
C ALA A 239 -11.18 9.69 4.61
N ALA A 240 -12.19 8.82 4.40
CA ALA A 240 -12.91 8.75 3.13
C ALA A 240 -13.75 10.00 2.85
N GLU A 241 -14.40 10.59 3.86
CA GLU A 241 -15.14 11.84 3.71
C GLU A 241 -14.19 12.99 3.34
N THR A 242 -13.06 13.10 4.03
CA THR A 242 -12.03 14.10 3.74
C THR A 242 -11.51 13.96 2.31
N ALA A 243 -11.20 12.73 1.89
CA ALA A 243 -10.72 12.44 0.54
C ALA A 243 -11.79 12.77 -0.53
N ARG A 244 -13.06 12.37 -0.35
CA ARG A 244 -14.15 12.68 -1.28
C ARG A 244 -14.38 14.19 -1.43
N THR A 245 -14.30 14.92 -0.31
CA THR A 245 -14.41 16.40 -0.33
C THR A 245 -13.28 17.01 -1.16
N ALA A 246 -12.06 16.58 -0.98
CA ALA A 246 -10.91 17.03 -1.77
C ALA A 246 -11.10 16.69 -3.26
N LEU A 247 -11.44 15.44 -3.61
CA LEU A 247 -11.69 15.03 -5.00
C LEU A 247 -12.75 15.91 -5.68
N THR A 248 -13.85 16.19 -4.98
CA THR A 248 -14.94 17.04 -5.50
C THR A 248 -14.47 18.46 -5.79
N GLN A 249 -13.59 19.05 -4.97
CA GLN A 249 -12.99 20.38 -5.19
C GLN A 249 -12.19 20.45 -6.49
N PHE A 250 -11.59 19.33 -6.90
CA PHE A 250 -10.86 19.22 -8.17
C PHE A 250 -11.68 18.64 -9.33
N GLY A 251 -13.01 18.45 -9.14
CA GLY A 251 -13.90 17.90 -10.16
C GLY A 251 -13.67 16.43 -10.50
N SER A 252 -12.94 15.71 -9.65
CA SER A 252 -12.65 14.29 -9.85
C SER A 252 -13.80 13.40 -9.38
N VAL A 253 -14.10 12.37 -10.16
CA VAL A 253 -15.11 11.33 -9.87
C VAL A 253 -14.47 10.02 -9.41
N ALA A 254 -13.21 10.04 -9.03
CA ALA A 254 -12.49 8.84 -8.55
C ALA A 254 -13.22 8.20 -7.35
N ASN A 255 -13.30 6.87 -7.36
CA ASN A 255 -13.86 6.12 -6.25
C ASN A 255 -12.87 6.12 -5.07
N VAL A 256 -13.38 6.29 -3.85
CA VAL A 256 -12.59 6.26 -2.61
C VAL A 256 -12.91 5.00 -1.84
N PHE A 257 -11.88 4.27 -1.43
CA PHE A 257 -11.96 3.10 -0.57
C PHE A 257 -10.98 3.23 0.60
N ALA A 258 -11.46 3.10 1.84
CA ALA A 258 -10.63 3.05 3.03
C ALA A 258 -10.25 1.60 3.34
N ALA A 259 -8.96 1.28 3.26
CA ALA A 259 -8.47 -0.07 3.55
C ALA A 259 -8.49 -0.36 5.06
N GLU A 260 -8.85 -1.58 5.41
CA GLU A 260 -9.00 -2.01 6.78
C GLU A 260 -7.82 -2.86 7.27
N GLN A 261 -7.63 -2.88 8.60
CA GLN A 261 -6.62 -3.72 9.22
C GLN A 261 -7.06 -5.20 9.26
N GLN A 262 -8.35 -5.46 9.38
CA GLN A 262 -8.86 -6.79 9.73
C GLN A 262 -9.38 -7.58 8.53
N GLU A 263 -9.77 -6.92 7.45
CA GLU A 263 -10.40 -7.54 6.30
C GLU A 263 -9.72 -7.15 5.00
N PRO A 264 -9.52 -8.09 4.06
CA PRO A 264 -9.05 -7.77 2.72
C PRO A 264 -10.03 -6.89 1.96
N SER A 265 -9.50 -5.95 1.17
CA SER A 265 -10.30 -5.15 0.27
C SER A 265 -10.85 -5.98 -0.91
N PRO A 266 -11.86 -5.48 -1.64
CA PRO A 266 -12.14 -5.97 -2.99
C PRO A 266 -10.91 -5.86 -3.89
N TRP A 267 -10.93 -6.55 -5.03
CA TRP A 267 -9.98 -6.35 -6.09
C TRP A 267 -10.25 -5.04 -6.83
N PHE A 268 -9.24 -4.19 -6.96
CA PHE A 268 -9.24 -2.99 -7.79
C PHE A 268 -8.59 -3.31 -9.13
N VAL A 269 -9.33 -3.15 -10.22
CA VAL A 269 -8.86 -3.45 -11.58
C VAL A 269 -8.26 -2.21 -12.23
N ILE A 270 -7.12 -2.38 -12.92
CA ILE A 270 -6.35 -1.34 -13.58
C ILE A 270 -6.14 -1.77 -15.05
N GLY A 271 -6.24 -0.84 -15.98
CA GLY A 271 -5.91 -1.08 -17.40
C GLY A 271 -7.04 -1.65 -18.25
N GLU A 272 -8.23 -1.86 -17.71
CA GLU A 272 -9.44 -2.10 -18.50
C GLU A 272 -10.23 -0.81 -18.66
N ALA A 273 -10.64 -0.50 -19.89
CA ALA A 273 -11.75 0.43 -20.08
C ALA A 273 -12.95 -0.18 -19.33
N LEU A 274 -13.63 0.59 -18.49
CA LEU A 274 -14.88 0.18 -17.83
C LEU A 274 -15.97 -0.07 -18.90
N ALA A 275 -15.79 -1.11 -19.71
CA ALA A 275 -16.82 -1.68 -20.53
C ALA A 275 -17.53 -2.72 -19.66
N ASP A 276 -18.70 -2.33 -19.14
CA ASP A 276 -19.72 -3.21 -18.58
C ASP A 276 -19.33 -4.20 -17.47
N ALA A 277 -18.63 -3.76 -16.44
CA ALA A 277 -18.81 -4.38 -15.14
C ALA A 277 -20.09 -3.78 -14.54
N GLY A 278 -21.23 -4.41 -14.79
CA GLY A 278 -22.48 -4.12 -14.10
C GLY A 278 -22.23 -4.24 -12.61
N VAL A 279 -21.99 -3.10 -11.98
CA VAL A 279 -22.00 -2.98 -10.52
C VAL A 279 -23.45 -3.22 -10.12
N ALA A 280 -23.74 -4.42 -9.64
CA ALA A 280 -24.98 -4.67 -8.95
C ALA A 280 -25.05 -3.66 -7.79
N PRO A 281 -26.11 -2.82 -7.70
CA PRO A 281 -26.23 -1.86 -6.63
C PRO A 281 -26.23 -2.65 -5.29
N MET A 282 -25.35 -2.29 -4.36
CA MET A 282 -25.42 -2.78 -2.99
C MET A 282 -26.85 -2.55 -2.49
N ALA A 283 -27.52 -3.64 -2.09
CA ALA A 283 -28.83 -3.57 -1.47
C ALA A 283 -28.72 -2.70 -0.20
N PRO A 284 -29.68 -1.80 0.04
CA PRO A 284 -29.68 -1.00 1.26
C PRO A 284 -29.78 -1.92 2.48
N LEU A 285 -28.93 -1.67 3.48
CA LEU A 285 -28.98 -2.31 4.78
C LEU A 285 -30.40 -2.14 5.36
N VAL A 286 -31.13 -3.26 5.45
CA VAL A 286 -32.42 -3.32 6.14
C VAL A 286 -32.12 -3.16 7.62
N GLN A 287 -32.53 -2.00 8.20
CA GLN A 287 -32.58 -1.84 9.65
C GLN A 287 -33.48 -2.91 10.25
N ALA A 288 -32.87 -3.83 10.99
CA ALA A 288 -33.63 -4.76 11.84
C ALA A 288 -34.25 -3.97 12.98
N THR A 289 -35.54 -3.72 12.90
CA THR A 289 -36.35 -3.23 14.01
C THR A 289 -36.46 -4.36 15.06
N LEU A 290 -35.87 -4.09 16.21
CA LEU A 290 -36.10 -4.94 17.41
C LEU A 290 -37.54 -4.73 17.89
N PHE A 291 -38.28 -5.83 17.97
CA PHE A 291 -39.42 -5.99 18.88
C PHE A 291 -39.00 -6.86 20.05
#